data_6b6e2003966aef63c61af2f6b3047196
#
_entry.id   6b6e2003966aef63c61af2f6b3047196
#
_cell.length_a   1.000
_cell.length_b   1.000
_cell.length_c   1.000
_cell.angle_alpha   90.00
_cell.angle_beta   90.00
_cell.angle_gamma   90.00
#
_symmetry.space_group_name_H-M   'P 1'
#
loop_
_entity.id
_entity.type
_entity.pdbx_description
1 polymer ?
#
loop_
_entity_poly.entity_id
_entity_poly.type
_entity_poly.pdbx_seq_one_letter_code
_entity_poly.pdbx_strand_id
1 'polypeptide(L)'
;MSDAALGIGRRVLVTGMAGSGKSTFSRSLAAKTGLPVIHLDLHFWKPGWVAPSELEWREKQSGLLAGDAWIADGNYHETLDLRLERADTVVFLDTPWWVCAGRAFLRGLRKPVGEMPEGCDDSSWRRLRDEWRLAIVIWRSRRSEPEREHEIISQYGQHAVLHALGSKRAAQEFLDGLDGRVHGSR
;
A
#
# COMPACT_ATOMS: atom_id res chain seq x y z
N MET A 1 -4.33 -24.50 13.51
CA MET A 1 -4.92 -24.97 12.23
C MET A 1 -5.15 -23.71 11.41
N SER A 2 -4.49 -23.61 10.28
CA SER A 2 -4.35 -22.36 9.50
C SER A 2 -5.66 -21.94 8.86
N ASP A 3 -5.96 -20.63 8.91
CA ASP A 3 -7.07 -19.93 8.24
C ASP A 3 -6.93 -19.93 6.70
N ALA A 4 -6.88 -21.11 6.12
CA ALA A 4 -6.49 -21.36 4.73
C ALA A 4 -7.62 -21.18 3.70
N ALA A 5 -8.68 -20.44 3.99
CA ALA A 5 -9.82 -20.45 3.07
C ALA A 5 -10.05 -19.16 2.24
N LEU A 6 -9.42 -17.99 2.57
CA LEU A 6 -9.21 -16.87 1.64
C LEU A 6 -7.72 -16.51 1.52
N GLY A 7 -6.84 -17.30 2.14
CA GLY A 7 -5.40 -17.14 1.99
C GLY A 7 -4.86 -15.80 2.53
N ILE A 8 -5.50 -15.19 3.54
CA ILE A 8 -4.91 -14.06 4.25
C ILE A 8 -4.14 -14.57 5.45
N GLY A 9 -2.85 -14.28 5.46
CA GLY A 9 -1.98 -14.54 6.58
C GLY A 9 -1.90 -13.38 7.56
N ARG A 10 -0.82 -13.33 8.32
CA ARG A 10 -0.61 -12.31 9.35
C ARG A 10 0.27 -11.15 8.89
N ARG A 11 1.05 -11.33 7.82
CA ARG A 11 1.95 -10.31 7.26
C ARG A 11 1.48 -9.97 5.85
N VAL A 12 0.61 -8.97 5.76
CA VAL A 12 -0.07 -8.59 4.52
C VAL A 12 0.59 -7.38 3.89
N LEU A 13 1.10 -7.53 2.69
CA LEU A 13 1.59 -6.44 1.87
C LEU A 13 0.47 -5.95 0.94
N VAL A 14 0.13 -4.66 1.03
CA VAL A 14 -0.81 -4.01 0.10
C VAL A 14 -0.03 -3.10 -0.84
N THR A 15 -0.04 -3.43 -2.11
CA THR A 15 0.75 -2.75 -3.13
C THR A 15 -0.10 -2.36 -4.34
N GLY A 16 0.48 -1.63 -5.31
CA GLY A 16 -0.20 -1.08 -6.48
C GLY A 16 0.06 0.42 -6.65
N MET A 17 -0.28 0.97 -7.80
CA MET A 17 0.02 2.34 -8.22
C MET A 17 -0.41 3.41 -7.19
N ALA A 18 0.31 4.53 -7.14
CA ALA A 18 -0.12 5.70 -6.37
C ALA A 18 -1.54 6.13 -6.78
N GLY A 19 -2.43 6.39 -5.80
CA GLY A 19 -3.86 6.68 -6.06
C GLY A 19 -4.75 5.44 -6.25
N SER A 20 -4.23 4.21 -6.20
CA SER A 20 -5.03 2.97 -6.32
C SER A 20 -6.00 2.76 -5.15
N GLY A 21 -5.73 3.37 -3.98
CA GLY A 21 -6.58 3.25 -2.80
C GLY A 21 -6.00 2.35 -1.70
N LYS A 22 -4.70 2.03 -1.76
CA LYS A 22 -3.99 1.19 -0.79
C LYS A 22 -4.32 1.52 0.67
N SER A 23 -4.09 2.74 1.09
CA SER A 23 -4.27 3.13 2.50
C SER A 23 -5.73 3.06 2.97
N THR A 24 -6.70 3.25 2.06
CA THR A 24 -8.12 3.04 2.38
C THR A 24 -8.41 1.55 2.53
N PHE A 25 -7.91 0.74 1.62
CA PHE A 25 -8.04 -0.72 1.69
C PHE A 25 -7.37 -1.29 2.94
N SER A 26 -6.13 -0.88 3.24
CA SER A 26 -5.38 -1.32 4.43
C SER A 26 -6.12 -1.02 5.73
N ARG A 27 -6.71 0.17 5.88
CA ARG A 27 -7.56 0.50 7.04
C ARG A 27 -8.80 -0.37 7.13
N SER A 28 -9.48 -0.61 6.01
CA SER A 28 -10.65 -1.49 5.98
C SER A 28 -10.29 -2.94 6.31
N LEU A 29 -9.16 -3.41 5.80
CA LEU A 29 -8.62 -4.74 6.11
C LEU A 29 -8.26 -4.86 7.60
N ALA A 30 -7.60 -3.85 8.16
CA ALA A 30 -7.26 -3.81 9.58
C ALA A 30 -8.50 -3.85 10.49
N ALA A 31 -9.56 -3.11 10.13
CA ALA A 31 -10.81 -3.13 10.87
C ALA A 31 -11.47 -4.52 10.91
N LYS A 32 -11.24 -5.34 9.89
CA LYS A 32 -11.78 -6.70 9.79
C LYS A 32 -10.89 -7.77 10.44
N THR A 33 -9.57 -7.60 10.34
CA THR A 33 -8.59 -8.61 10.78
C THR A 33 -8.00 -8.33 12.17
N GLY A 34 -8.07 -7.09 12.63
CA GLY A 34 -7.38 -6.64 13.84
C GLY A 34 -5.86 -6.50 13.69
N LEU A 35 -5.31 -6.67 12.49
CA LEU A 35 -3.88 -6.52 12.24
C LEU A 35 -3.47 -5.05 12.27
N PRO A 36 -2.30 -4.71 12.85
CA PRO A 36 -1.78 -3.35 12.85
C PRO A 36 -1.40 -2.90 11.43
N VAL A 37 -1.65 -1.61 11.12
CA VAL A 37 -1.30 -1.02 9.83
C VAL A 37 -0.01 -0.23 9.92
N ILE A 38 0.86 -0.42 8.95
CA ILE A 38 2.10 0.34 8.74
C ILE A 38 1.94 1.11 7.42
N HIS A 39 1.59 2.39 7.52
CA HIS A 39 1.57 3.30 6.38
C HIS A 39 2.99 3.80 6.11
N LEU A 40 3.70 3.20 5.14
CA LEU A 40 5.10 3.54 4.87
C LEU A 40 5.33 5.01 4.55
N ASP A 41 4.35 5.67 3.92
CA ASP A 41 4.43 7.10 3.60
C ASP A 41 4.57 7.99 4.85
N LEU A 42 4.03 7.57 6.00
CA LEU A 42 4.20 8.29 7.27
C LEU A 42 5.60 8.16 7.85
N HIS A 43 6.32 7.12 7.48
CA HIS A 43 7.65 6.81 8.01
C HIS A 43 8.78 7.20 7.06
N PHE A 44 8.49 7.42 5.78
CA PHE A 44 9.49 7.72 4.76
C PHE A 44 10.10 9.10 4.93
N TRP A 45 9.26 10.12 5.04
CA TRP A 45 9.72 11.51 5.06
C TRP A 45 10.35 11.88 6.39
N LYS A 46 11.53 12.51 6.33
CA LYS A 46 12.14 13.22 7.44
C LYS A 46 11.51 14.61 7.58
N PRO A 47 11.66 15.27 8.74
CA PRO A 47 11.20 16.66 8.92
C PRO A 47 11.57 17.56 7.75
N GLY A 48 10.63 18.41 7.32
CA GLY A 48 10.81 19.30 6.17
C GLY A 48 10.73 18.60 4.79
N TRP A 49 10.13 17.41 4.70
CA TRP A 49 9.96 16.65 3.45
C TRP A 49 11.28 16.19 2.81
N VAL A 50 12.26 15.89 3.64
CA VAL A 50 13.56 15.38 3.20
C VAL A 50 13.47 13.87 3.06
N ALA A 51 13.83 13.35 1.88
CA ALA A 51 13.90 11.91 1.65
C ALA A 51 15.13 11.31 2.37
N PRO A 52 15.03 10.14 2.99
CA PRO A 52 16.18 9.41 3.52
C PRO A 52 17.06 8.90 2.39
N SER A 53 18.28 8.49 2.69
CA SER A 53 19.05 7.65 1.78
C SER A 53 18.40 6.26 1.65
N GLU A 54 18.75 5.53 0.59
CA GLU A 54 18.21 4.17 0.40
C GLU A 54 18.55 3.25 1.56
N LEU A 55 19.81 3.32 2.05
CA LEU A 55 20.27 2.50 3.17
C LEU A 55 19.47 2.79 4.46
N GLU A 56 19.32 4.05 4.83
CA GLU A 56 18.52 4.46 5.98
C GLU A 56 17.06 3.99 5.86
N TRP A 57 16.52 4.04 4.63
CA TRP A 57 15.16 3.62 4.39
C TRP A 57 14.99 2.09 4.49
N ARG A 58 15.94 1.31 3.98
CA ARG A 58 15.96 -0.16 4.12
C ARG A 58 16.04 -0.57 5.58
N GLU A 59 16.95 0.05 6.36
CA GLU A 59 17.09 -0.22 7.79
C GLU A 59 15.79 0.11 8.55
N LYS A 60 15.21 1.28 8.31
CA LYS A 60 13.96 1.70 8.96
C LYS A 60 12.81 0.75 8.64
N GLN A 61 12.65 0.36 7.36
CA GLN A 61 11.63 -0.62 6.98
C GLN A 61 11.83 -1.98 7.64
N SER A 62 13.06 -2.47 7.70
CA SER A 62 13.38 -3.74 8.37
C SER A 62 12.94 -3.72 9.83
N GLY A 63 13.15 -2.60 10.54
CA GLY A 63 12.67 -2.40 11.90
C GLY A 63 11.14 -2.37 12.00
N LEU A 64 10.46 -1.62 11.11
CA LEU A 64 9.00 -1.52 11.08
C LEU A 64 8.34 -2.88 10.82
N LEU A 65 8.95 -3.69 9.98
CA LEU A 65 8.43 -5.00 9.56
C LEU A 65 8.91 -6.15 10.45
N ALA A 66 9.65 -5.89 11.53
CA ALA A 66 10.24 -6.93 12.39
C ALA A 66 9.16 -7.80 13.09
N GLY A 67 7.96 -7.26 13.30
CA GLY A 67 6.84 -7.97 13.93
C GLY A 67 6.31 -9.14 13.11
N ASP A 68 5.58 -10.04 13.79
CA ASP A 68 5.00 -11.25 13.18
C ASP A 68 3.60 -11.01 12.59
N ALA A 69 3.05 -9.81 12.74
CA ALA A 69 1.71 -9.46 12.25
C ALA A 69 1.65 -7.99 11.86
N TRP A 70 1.29 -7.71 10.62
CA TRP A 70 1.14 -6.35 10.09
C TRP A 70 0.40 -6.33 8.74
N ILE A 71 -0.17 -5.16 8.44
CA ILE A 71 -0.56 -4.77 7.09
C ILE A 71 0.35 -3.60 6.71
N ALA A 72 1.20 -3.77 5.70
CA ALA A 72 2.08 -2.70 5.24
C ALA A 72 1.60 -2.18 3.87
N ASP A 73 1.45 -0.86 3.73
CA ASP A 73 1.17 -0.24 2.44
C ASP A 73 2.18 0.86 2.08
N GLY A 74 2.43 1.00 0.79
CA GLY A 74 3.35 1.98 0.23
C GLY A 74 3.97 1.48 -1.08
N ASN A 75 4.45 2.43 -1.90
CA ASN A 75 4.84 2.16 -3.30
C ASN A 75 6.36 2.26 -3.53
N TYR A 76 7.18 1.87 -2.58
CA TYR A 76 8.65 1.96 -2.63
C TYR A 76 9.23 0.72 -3.32
N HIS A 77 9.36 0.75 -4.65
CA HIS A 77 9.85 -0.40 -5.46
C HIS A 77 11.27 -0.81 -5.12
N GLU A 78 12.15 0.16 -4.80
CA GLU A 78 13.56 -0.07 -4.46
C GLU A 78 13.74 -0.94 -3.21
N THR A 79 12.68 -1.07 -2.40
CA THR A 79 12.69 -1.83 -1.15
C THR A 79 11.53 -2.82 -1.07
N LEU A 80 10.91 -3.12 -2.20
CA LEU A 80 9.77 -4.04 -2.27
C LEU A 80 10.19 -5.48 -1.96
N ASP A 81 11.42 -5.87 -2.29
CA ASP A 81 12.07 -7.12 -1.94
C ASP A 81 11.98 -7.42 -0.45
N LEU A 82 12.38 -6.48 0.41
CA LEU A 82 12.34 -6.62 1.87
C LEU A 82 10.95 -6.95 2.41
N ARG A 83 9.94 -6.35 1.82
CA ARG A 83 8.54 -6.56 2.22
C ARG A 83 8.02 -7.91 1.75
N LEU A 84 8.35 -8.27 0.51
CA LEU A 84 7.95 -9.52 -0.10
C LEU A 84 8.58 -10.73 0.61
N GLU A 85 9.86 -10.67 0.96
CA GLU A 85 10.54 -11.74 1.70
C GLU A 85 9.84 -12.11 3.02
N ARG A 86 9.17 -11.16 3.63
CA ARG A 86 8.49 -11.36 4.93
C ARG A 86 6.99 -11.57 4.79
N ALA A 87 6.36 -11.08 3.73
CA ALA A 87 4.93 -11.18 3.51
C ALA A 87 4.50 -12.63 3.29
N ASP A 88 3.41 -13.04 3.92
CA ASP A 88 2.72 -14.29 3.61
C ASP A 88 1.52 -14.06 2.67
N THR A 89 1.10 -12.81 2.51
CA THR A 89 0.01 -12.41 1.63
C THR A 89 0.36 -11.10 0.92
N VAL A 90 0.11 -11.04 -0.37
CA VAL A 90 0.24 -9.83 -1.19
C VAL A 90 -1.12 -9.50 -1.79
N VAL A 91 -1.60 -8.28 -1.52
CA VAL A 91 -2.79 -7.73 -2.17
C VAL A 91 -2.35 -6.65 -3.15
N PHE A 92 -2.43 -6.95 -4.43
CA PHE A 92 -2.11 -6.04 -5.51
C PHE A 92 -3.38 -5.32 -6.00
N LEU A 93 -3.45 -3.99 -5.80
CA LEU A 93 -4.55 -3.17 -6.29
C LEU A 93 -4.27 -2.71 -7.72
N ASP A 94 -4.71 -3.51 -8.69
CA ASP A 94 -4.57 -3.22 -10.13
C ASP A 94 -5.65 -2.23 -10.60
N THR A 95 -5.63 -1.04 -9.99
CA THR A 95 -6.57 0.03 -10.35
C THR A 95 -6.10 0.73 -11.62
N PRO A 96 -6.99 0.93 -12.62
CA PRO A 96 -6.63 1.61 -13.85
C PRO A 96 -5.97 2.97 -13.62
N TRP A 97 -4.89 3.25 -14.35
CA TRP A 97 -4.05 4.44 -14.15
C TRP A 97 -4.83 5.77 -14.22
N TRP A 98 -5.85 5.87 -15.08
CA TRP A 98 -6.68 7.09 -15.18
C TRP A 98 -7.51 7.35 -13.92
N VAL A 99 -7.94 6.30 -13.25
CA VAL A 99 -8.62 6.41 -11.95
C VAL A 99 -7.62 6.88 -10.89
N CYS A 100 -6.41 6.33 -10.90
CA CYS A 100 -5.33 6.71 -10.00
C CYS A 100 -4.94 8.18 -10.19
N ALA A 101 -4.71 8.61 -11.44
CA ALA A 101 -4.38 9.99 -11.79
C ALA A 101 -5.50 10.97 -11.40
N GLY A 102 -6.77 10.62 -11.69
CA GLY A 102 -7.92 11.43 -11.30
C GLY A 102 -8.05 11.59 -9.79
N ARG A 103 -7.80 10.53 -9.02
CA ARG A 103 -7.80 10.58 -7.54
C ARG A 103 -6.65 11.44 -6.99
N ALA A 104 -5.45 11.33 -7.54
CA ALA A 104 -4.32 12.17 -7.17
C ALA A 104 -4.64 13.64 -7.41
N PHE A 105 -5.16 13.98 -8.60
CA PHE A 105 -5.59 15.33 -8.93
C PHE A 105 -6.65 15.87 -7.96
N LEU A 106 -7.73 15.12 -7.70
CA LEU A 106 -8.79 15.53 -6.78
C LEU A 106 -8.31 15.66 -5.34
N ARG A 107 -7.33 14.86 -4.92
CA ARG A 107 -6.71 14.94 -3.59
C ARG A 107 -5.94 16.26 -3.43
N GLY A 108 -5.25 16.72 -4.48
CA GLY A 108 -4.56 18.00 -4.47
C GLY A 108 -5.50 19.20 -4.25
N LEU A 109 -6.77 19.08 -4.66
CA LEU A 109 -7.79 20.12 -4.48
C LEU A 109 -8.48 20.09 -3.11
N ARG A 110 -8.30 19.03 -2.33
CA ARG A 110 -8.96 18.84 -1.02
C ARG A 110 -7.99 19.12 0.11
N LYS A 111 -8.53 19.51 1.26
CA LYS A 111 -7.71 19.54 2.49
C LYS A 111 -7.25 18.12 2.83
N PRO A 112 -6.05 17.95 3.38
CA PRO A 112 -5.57 16.63 3.78
C PRO A 112 -6.52 16.05 4.83
N VAL A 113 -6.78 14.78 4.68
CA VAL A 113 -7.53 13.99 5.66
C VAL A 113 -6.63 12.85 6.09
N GLY A 114 -6.21 12.84 7.34
CA GLY A 114 -5.37 11.80 7.91
C GLY A 114 -4.08 12.32 8.55
N GLU A 115 -3.27 11.40 9.00
CA GLU A 115 -1.98 11.67 9.61
C GLU A 115 -0.95 12.13 8.57
N MET A 116 -0.02 12.95 9.02
CA MET A 116 1.11 13.45 8.24
C MET A 116 2.42 12.95 8.84
N PRO A 117 3.49 12.83 8.04
CA PRO A 117 4.81 12.52 8.57
C PRO A 117 5.23 13.55 9.61
N GLU A 118 5.92 13.09 10.65
CA GLU A 118 6.38 13.94 11.75
C GLU A 118 7.30 15.07 11.25
N GLY A 119 7.03 16.30 11.69
CA GLY A 119 7.80 17.47 11.30
C GLY A 119 7.61 17.93 9.83
N CYS A 120 6.59 17.44 9.15
CA CYS A 120 6.21 17.90 7.82
C CYS A 120 5.00 18.85 7.89
N ASP A 121 5.10 19.99 7.20
CA ASP A 121 4.03 20.97 7.13
C ASP A 121 3.11 20.75 5.93
N ASP A 122 1.85 21.15 6.06
CA ASP A 122 0.87 21.16 4.97
C ASP A 122 0.76 22.57 4.37
N SER A 123 1.60 22.88 3.38
CA SER A 123 1.35 24.05 2.55
C SER A 123 0.45 23.66 1.36
N SER A 124 -0.72 24.31 1.24
CA SER A 124 -1.70 24.01 0.19
C SER A 124 -1.12 24.10 -1.23
N TRP A 125 -0.20 25.06 -1.46
CA TRP A 125 0.47 25.24 -2.75
C TRP A 125 1.48 24.13 -3.07
N ARG A 126 2.26 23.69 -2.05
CA ARG A 126 3.20 22.57 -2.21
C ARG A 126 2.42 21.29 -2.55
N ARG A 127 1.36 20.99 -1.81
CA ARG A 127 0.51 19.83 -2.03
C ARG A 127 -0.10 19.82 -3.43
N LEU A 128 -0.73 20.93 -3.88
CA LEU A 128 -1.33 21.02 -5.21
C LEU A 128 -0.29 20.74 -6.30
N ARG A 129 0.90 21.35 -6.20
CA ARG A 129 1.99 21.15 -7.13
C ARG A 129 2.46 19.69 -7.15
N ASP A 130 2.61 19.08 -5.98
CA ASP A 130 3.17 17.74 -5.85
C ASP A 130 2.15 16.66 -6.29
N GLU A 131 0.87 16.85 -6.03
CA GLU A 131 -0.20 15.98 -6.54
C GLU A 131 -0.36 16.10 -8.07
N TRP A 132 -0.17 17.30 -8.64
CA TRP A 132 -0.11 17.49 -10.09
C TRP A 132 1.08 16.75 -10.71
N ARG A 133 2.26 16.87 -10.09
CA ARG A 133 3.45 16.12 -10.51
C ARG A 133 3.21 14.63 -10.40
N LEU A 134 2.59 14.16 -9.32
CA LEU A 134 2.25 12.76 -9.14
C LEU A 134 1.29 12.26 -10.23
N ALA A 135 0.27 13.04 -10.60
CA ALA A 135 -0.62 12.67 -11.70
C ALA A 135 0.12 12.53 -13.04
N ILE A 136 1.11 13.39 -13.31
CA ILE A 136 1.98 13.30 -14.50
C ILE A 136 2.88 12.06 -14.41
N VAL A 137 3.45 11.77 -13.23
CA VAL A 137 4.27 10.57 -13.02
C VAL A 137 3.42 9.32 -13.27
N ILE A 138 2.23 9.21 -12.70
CA ILE A 138 1.27 8.11 -12.91
C ILE A 138 1.01 7.92 -14.41
N TRP A 139 0.76 9.00 -15.15
CA TRP A 139 0.54 8.93 -16.58
C TRP A 139 1.77 8.44 -17.34
N ARG A 140 2.97 8.89 -16.98
CA ARG A 140 4.23 8.49 -17.61
C ARG A 140 4.58 7.03 -17.33
N SER A 141 4.40 6.60 -16.09
CA SER A 141 4.76 5.25 -15.63
C SER A 141 3.61 4.22 -15.76
N ARG A 142 2.50 4.59 -16.39
CA ARG A 142 1.26 3.79 -16.45
C ARG A 142 1.39 2.35 -16.97
N ARG A 143 2.45 2.05 -17.72
CA ARG A 143 2.78 0.71 -18.20
C ARG A 143 3.93 0.09 -17.42
N SER A 144 5.02 0.84 -17.26
CA SER A 144 6.26 0.32 -16.68
C SER A 144 6.15 0.04 -15.18
N GLU A 145 5.34 0.79 -14.45
CA GLU A 145 5.22 0.62 -13.01
C GLU A 145 4.51 -0.68 -12.63
N PRO A 146 3.33 -1.03 -13.19
CA PRO A 146 2.69 -2.31 -12.92
C PRO A 146 3.51 -3.51 -13.40
N GLU A 147 4.16 -3.42 -14.57
CA GLU A 147 5.02 -4.47 -15.12
C GLU A 147 6.20 -4.75 -14.16
N ARG A 148 6.91 -3.71 -13.75
CA ARG A 148 8.03 -3.80 -12.79
C ARG A 148 7.59 -4.39 -11.46
N GLU A 149 6.43 -3.98 -10.95
CA GLU A 149 5.89 -4.48 -9.70
C GLU A 149 5.55 -5.98 -9.78
N HIS A 150 4.93 -6.41 -10.88
CA HIS A 150 4.69 -7.83 -11.15
C HIS A 150 5.97 -8.64 -11.25
N GLU A 151 7.01 -8.12 -11.91
CA GLU A 151 8.32 -8.79 -11.99
C GLU A 151 8.92 -9.00 -10.59
N ILE A 152 8.93 -7.96 -9.75
CA ILE A 152 9.46 -8.04 -8.39
C ILE A 152 8.64 -9.03 -7.54
N ILE A 153 7.30 -8.97 -7.63
CA ILE A 153 6.42 -9.92 -6.92
C ILE A 153 6.68 -11.36 -7.39
N SER A 154 6.85 -11.58 -8.68
CA SER A 154 7.13 -12.92 -9.22
C SER A 154 8.49 -13.45 -8.80
N GLN A 155 9.47 -12.57 -8.58
CA GLN A 155 10.82 -12.93 -8.17
C GLN A 155 10.93 -13.21 -6.67
N TYR A 156 10.37 -12.34 -5.84
CA TYR A 156 10.57 -12.37 -4.37
C TYR A 156 9.35 -12.83 -3.57
N GLY A 157 8.17 -12.83 -4.18
CA GLY A 157 6.90 -13.13 -3.51
C GLY A 157 6.32 -14.52 -3.79
N GLN A 158 7.09 -15.47 -4.34
CA GLN A 158 6.59 -16.80 -4.77
C GLN A 158 6.00 -17.63 -3.62
N HIS A 159 6.40 -17.39 -2.39
CA HIS A 159 5.92 -18.08 -1.20
C HIS A 159 4.64 -17.45 -0.62
N ALA A 160 4.31 -16.24 -1.05
CA ALA A 160 3.14 -15.50 -0.56
C ALA A 160 1.90 -15.77 -1.43
N VAL A 161 0.74 -15.71 -0.80
CA VAL A 161 -0.53 -15.79 -1.54
C VAL A 161 -0.81 -14.44 -2.21
N LEU A 162 -0.91 -14.42 -3.54
CA LEU A 162 -1.18 -13.20 -4.31
C LEU A 162 -2.67 -13.03 -4.61
N HIS A 163 -3.24 -11.89 -4.23
CA HIS A 163 -4.57 -11.44 -4.60
C HIS A 163 -4.49 -10.19 -5.49
N ALA A 164 -4.79 -10.32 -6.78
CA ALA A 164 -4.88 -9.20 -7.71
C ALA A 164 -6.31 -8.68 -7.78
N LEU A 165 -6.52 -7.41 -7.39
CA LEU A 165 -7.85 -6.79 -7.29
C LEU A 165 -7.96 -5.64 -8.29
N GLY A 166 -8.54 -5.92 -9.47
CA GLY A 166 -8.60 -4.99 -10.61
C GLY A 166 -9.66 -3.89 -10.51
N SER A 167 -10.46 -3.83 -9.43
CA SER A 167 -11.49 -2.81 -9.28
C SER A 167 -11.85 -2.56 -7.82
N LYS A 168 -12.49 -1.39 -7.57
CA LYS A 168 -13.04 -1.09 -6.23
C LYS A 168 -14.07 -2.13 -5.79
N ARG A 169 -14.85 -2.67 -6.74
CA ARG A 169 -15.84 -3.72 -6.45
C ARG A 169 -15.15 -5.01 -6.01
N ALA A 170 -14.13 -5.47 -6.74
CA ALA A 170 -13.35 -6.64 -6.37
C ALA A 170 -12.68 -6.48 -4.99
N ALA A 171 -12.15 -5.29 -4.70
CA ALA A 171 -11.59 -4.99 -3.38
C ALA A 171 -12.65 -5.04 -2.27
N GLN A 172 -13.87 -4.59 -2.53
CA GLN A 172 -14.97 -4.66 -1.56
C GLN A 172 -15.44 -6.10 -1.36
N GLU A 173 -15.67 -6.85 -2.45
CA GLU A 173 -16.06 -8.28 -2.40
C GLU A 173 -15.03 -9.12 -1.65
N PHE A 174 -13.74 -8.82 -1.83
CA PHE A 174 -12.67 -9.45 -1.09
C PHE A 174 -12.78 -9.18 0.43
N LEU A 175 -12.98 -7.90 0.81
CA LEU A 175 -13.16 -7.53 2.21
C LEU A 175 -14.43 -8.14 2.82
N ASP A 176 -15.53 -8.17 2.08
CA ASP A 176 -16.80 -8.75 2.56
C ASP A 176 -16.71 -10.28 2.73
N GLY A 177 -15.91 -10.94 1.89
CA GLY A 177 -15.61 -12.36 2.01
C GLY A 177 -14.85 -12.72 3.30
N LEU A 178 -14.22 -11.77 3.98
CA LEU A 178 -13.59 -11.98 5.29
C LEU A 178 -14.60 -12.02 6.44
N ASP A 179 -15.70 -11.25 6.36
CA ASP A 179 -16.73 -11.19 7.40
C ASP A 179 -17.55 -12.48 7.50
N GLY A 180 -17.79 -13.16 6.38
CA GLY A 180 -18.57 -14.39 6.32
C GLY A 180 -17.99 -15.56 7.13
N ARG A 181 -16.78 -15.40 7.68
CA ARG A 181 -16.04 -16.46 8.39
C ARG A 181 -15.88 -16.22 9.89
N VAL A 182 -15.95 -14.99 10.34
CA VAL A 182 -15.96 -14.69 11.79
C VAL A 182 -17.24 -15.25 12.43
N HIS A 183 -18.31 -15.43 11.64
CA HIS A 183 -19.61 -15.96 12.12
C HIS A 183 -19.83 -17.47 11.89
N GLY A 184 -18.91 -18.15 11.19
CA GLY A 184 -19.04 -19.59 10.87
C GLY A 184 -18.32 -20.55 11.82
N SER A 185 -17.61 -20.06 12.85
CA SER A 185 -16.92 -20.86 13.85
C SER A 185 -17.48 -20.58 15.26
N ARG A 186 -18.71 -21.00 15.48
CA ARG A 186 -19.28 -21.24 16.81
C ARG A 186 -19.73 -22.67 16.91
#